data_7e9f905a45b1ac237fac16ddaff20935
#
_entry.id   7e9f905a45b1ac237fac16ddaff20935
#
_cell.length_a   1.000
_cell.length_b   1.000
_cell.length_c   1.000
_cell.angle_alpha   90.00
_cell.angle_beta   90.00
_cell.angle_gamma   90.00
#
_symmetry.space_group_name_H-M   'P 1'
#
loop_
_entity.id
_entity.type
_entity.pdbx_description
1 polymer ?
#
loop_
_entity_poly.entity_id
_entity_poly.type
_entity_poly.pdbx_seq_one_letter_code
_entity_poly.pdbx_strand_id
1 'polypeptide(L)'
;VNLATDVRWGRTEETYGEDPYLSACMGVNFVRSFEEMGVITTPKHFAANSGDGGRDSNPIHFTERFLEETHLVPFKACFQKGQSQSVMTAYNMLDGTPCTANPWLLIDKLRNEWGFDGFTIADADAVGIIHKLHHTVNNFSEAGADAINGGLDVIFQTTYDEHRPFLQACLDGLVKEEALDRAVGQVLKAKFRLGLFEHPYIDENEAEKWNA
;
A
#
# COMPACT_ATOMS: atom_id res chain seq x y z
N VAL A 1 5.29 9.11 2.24
CA VAL A 1 4.72 10.06 3.23
C VAL A 1 4.83 9.57 4.67
N ASN A 2 5.73 8.60 4.95
CA ASN A 2 6.10 8.26 6.33
C ASN A 2 6.74 9.46 7.03
N LEU A 3 6.67 9.48 8.36
CA LEU A 3 7.29 10.51 9.20
C LEU A 3 8.68 10.05 9.66
N ALA A 4 9.66 10.96 9.63
CA ALA A 4 11.02 10.72 10.08
C ALA A 4 11.12 10.84 11.61
N THR A 5 10.43 9.99 12.34
CA THR A 5 10.35 10.05 13.81
C THR A 5 11.52 9.37 14.53
N ASP A 6 12.27 8.51 13.84
CA ASP A 6 13.45 7.84 14.38
C ASP A 6 14.63 7.90 13.38
N VAL A 7 15.74 8.50 13.79
CA VAL A 7 16.95 8.63 12.96
C VAL A 7 17.59 7.29 12.61
N ARG A 8 17.32 6.23 13.37
CA ARG A 8 17.86 4.88 13.13
C ARG A 8 17.13 4.14 12.03
N TRP A 9 15.99 4.64 11.58
CA TRP A 9 15.13 3.97 10.58
C TRP A 9 15.86 3.66 9.26
N GLY A 10 16.79 4.53 8.81
CA GLY A 10 17.59 4.30 7.61
C GLY A 10 16.89 4.63 6.29
N ARG A 11 15.70 5.28 6.34
CA ARG A 11 14.93 5.73 5.15
C ARG A 11 14.42 7.17 5.31
N THR A 12 15.06 7.94 6.18
CA THR A 12 14.68 9.34 6.48
C THR A 12 14.69 10.22 5.23
N GLU A 13 15.61 9.97 4.30
CA GLU A 13 15.73 10.68 3.02
C GLU A 13 14.54 10.47 2.07
N GLU A 14 13.70 9.46 2.30
CA GLU A 14 12.48 9.21 1.53
C GLU A 14 11.27 10.00 2.06
N THR A 15 11.45 10.90 3.02
CA THR A 15 10.37 11.59 3.72
C THR A 15 10.38 13.09 3.52
N TYR A 16 9.27 13.74 3.87
CA TYR A 16 9.16 15.20 3.96
C TYR A 16 9.49 15.73 5.37
N GLY A 17 9.99 14.88 6.28
CA GLY A 17 10.36 15.22 7.64
C GLY A 17 9.49 14.55 8.70
N GLU A 18 9.58 15.05 9.93
CA GLU A 18 8.91 14.48 11.10
C GLU A 18 7.52 15.10 11.38
N ASP A 19 7.25 16.27 10.83
CA ASP A 19 5.99 16.98 11.07
C ASP A 19 4.85 16.41 10.23
N PRO A 20 3.74 15.93 10.87
CA PRO A 20 2.62 15.34 10.14
C PRO A 20 1.90 16.33 9.23
N TYR A 21 1.80 17.60 9.62
CA TYR A 21 1.11 18.62 8.84
C TYR A 21 1.92 19.00 7.59
N LEU A 22 3.22 19.23 7.73
CA LEU A 22 4.10 19.49 6.60
C LEU A 22 4.08 18.32 5.61
N SER A 23 4.23 17.10 6.12
CA SER A 23 4.19 15.89 5.30
C SER A 23 2.85 15.71 4.57
N ALA A 24 1.75 16.06 5.23
CA ALA A 24 0.43 16.07 4.60
C ALA A 24 0.32 17.11 3.49
N CYS A 25 0.78 18.35 3.73
CA CYS A 25 0.75 19.41 2.72
C CYS A 25 1.59 19.06 1.49
N MET A 26 2.82 18.59 1.69
CA MET A 26 3.70 18.18 0.60
C MET A 26 3.12 16.99 -0.16
N GLY A 27 2.65 15.98 0.55
CA GLY A 27 2.02 14.78 -0.04
C GLY A 27 0.79 15.13 -0.87
N VAL A 28 -0.12 15.97 -0.38
CA VAL A 28 -1.33 16.40 -1.10
C VAL A 28 -0.97 17.11 -2.40
N ASN A 29 -0.03 18.04 -2.38
CA ASN A 29 0.35 18.78 -3.59
C ASN A 29 1.02 17.85 -4.62
N PHE A 30 1.91 16.98 -4.18
CA PHE A 30 2.53 15.98 -5.06
C PHE A 30 1.48 15.07 -5.68
N VAL A 31 0.65 14.44 -4.85
CA VAL A 31 -0.39 13.51 -5.30
C VAL A 31 -1.33 14.18 -6.31
N ARG A 32 -1.89 15.33 -5.96
CA ARG A 32 -2.85 16.04 -6.80
C ARG A 32 -2.28 16.36 -8.19
N SER A 33 -1.05 16.85 -8.24
CA SER A 33 -0.42 17.22 -9.52
C SER A 33 -0.29 16.04 -10.49
N PHE A 34 -0.02 14.83 -9.98
CA PHE A 34 0.06 13.63 -10.80
C PHE A 34 -1.31 13.06 -11.17
N GLU A 35 -2.23 12.99 -10.18
CA GLU A 35 -3.59 12.47 -10.41
C GLU A 35 -4.37 13.31 -11.43
N GLU A 36 -4.24 14.64 -11.40
CA GLU A 36 -4.82 15.57 -12.37
C GLU A 36 -4.27 15.37 -13.80
N MET A 37 -3.06 14.81 -13.92
CA MET A 37 -2.45 14.44 -15.20
C MET A 37 -2.77 13.01 -15.65
N GLY A 38 -3.60 12.28 -14.92
CA GLY A 38 -3.96 10.90 -15.23
C GLY A 38 -2.89 9.88 -14.83
N VAL A 39 -2.00 10.21 -13.88
CA VAL A 39 -1.00 9.31 -13.34
C VAL A 39 -1.38 8.91 -11.92
N ILE A 40 -1.66 7.63 -11.70
CA ILE A 40 -1.99 7.10 -10.36
C ILE A 40 -0.78 7.21 -9.46
N THR A 41 -0.96 7.87 -8.32
CA THR A 41 0.04 7.97 -7.25
C THR A 41 -0.17 6.89 -6.20
N THR A 42 0.93 6.48 -5.57
CA THR A 42 0.92 5.42 -4.55
C THR A 42 1.65 5.90 -3.29
N PRO A 43 0.99 6.68 -2.41
CA PRO A 43 1.56 7.05 -1.12
C PRO A 43 2.03 5.82 -0.34
N LYS A 44 3.24 5.91 0.23
CA LYS A 44 3.89 4.78 0.91
C LYS A 44 4.60 5.23 2.17
N HIS A 45 4.88 4.35 3.09
CA HIS A 45 4.41 2.96 3.24
C HIS A 45 3.35 2.94 4.34
N PHE A 46 2.18 2.41 4.04
CA PHE A 46 1.00 2.48 4.91
C PHE A 46 0.94 1.29 5.88
N ALA A 47 1.20 1.51 7.18
CA ALA A 47 1.47 2.75 7.86
C ALA A 47 2.56 2.57 8.93
N ALA A 48 3.06 3.72 9.42
CA ALA A 48 4.00 3.78 10.54
C ALA A 48 5.30 2.97 10.34
N ASN A 49 5.86 2.95 9.12
CA ASN A 49 7.06 2.20 8.77
C ASN A 49 8.36 2.89 9.25
N SER A 50 8.34 3.52 10.40
CA SER A 50 9.47 4.25 10.98
C SER A 50 9.75 3.77 12.41
N GLY A 51 9.86 2.46 12.58
CA GLY A 51 9.95 1.85 13.90
C GLY A 51 11.32 1.91 14.55
N ASP A 52 11.33 1.60 15.83
CA ASP A 52 12.46 1.74 16.76
C ASP A 52 13.64 0.79 16.51
N GLY A 53 13.55 -0.15 15.62
CA GLY A 53 14.59 -1.17 15.41
C GLY A 53 15.44 -0.95 14.17
N GLY A 54 15.22 0.13 13.43
CA GLY A 54 15.85 0.38 12.14
C GLY A 54 14.94 0.00 10.98
N ARG A 55 15.55 -0.26 9.83
CA ARG A 55 14.83 -0.45 8.56
C ARG A 55 13.98 -1.72 8.55
N ASP A 56 12.75 -1.57 8.08
CA ASP A 56 11.79 -2.60 7.70
C ASP A 56 11.40 -3.61 8.80
N SER A 57 10.19 -4.13 8.72
CA SER A 57 9.67 -5.30 9.45
C SER A 57 9.60 -5.23 10.98
N ASN A 58 9.99 -4.13 11.60
CA ASN A 58 9.89 -4.01 13.06
C ASN A 58 8.44 -3.87 13.51
N PRO A 59 8.02 -4.58 14.57
CA PRO A 59 6.71 -4.39 15.14
C PRO A 59 6.59 -2.99 15.77
N ILE A 60 5.45 -2.35 15.50
CA ILE A 60 5.10 -1.04 16.04
C ILE A 60 3.94 -1.21 17.02
N HIS A 61 4.07 -0.61 18.18
CA HIS A 61 3.05 -0.62 19.23
C HIS A 61 2.67 0.81 19.57
N PHE A 62 1.69 1.34 18.86
CA PHE A 62 1.16 2.68 19.08
C PHE A 62 -0.32 2.60 19.42
N THR A 63 -0.79 3.48 20.30
CA THR A 63 -2.22 3.63 20.51
C THR A 63 -2.88 4.13 19.22
N GLU A 64 -4.13 3.74 18.99
CA GLU A 64 -4.90 4.23 17.83
C GLU A 64 -4.91 5.76 17.78
N ARG A 65 -5.11 6.43 18.93
CA ARG A 65 -5.07 7.89 19.00
C ARG A 65 -3.74 8.46 18.48
N PHE A 66 -2.61 7.88 18.87
CA PHE A 66 -1.31 8.35 18.41
C PHE A 66 -1.14 8.15 16.91
N LEU A 67 -1.58 7.01 16.38
CA LEU A 67 -1.59 6.75 14.93
C LEU A 67 -2.42 7.80 14.18
N GLU A 68 -3.65 8.07 14.66
CA GLU A 68 -4.59 9.03 14.05
C GLU A 68 -4.08 10.48 14.09
N GLU A 69 -3.44 10.87 15.16
CA GLU A 69 -2.94 12.25 15.34
C GLU A 69 -1.57 12.48 14.68
N THR A 70 -0.88 11.41 14.24
CA THR A 70 0.49 11.51 13.69
C THR A 70 0.66 10.75 12.38
N HIS A 71 0.94 9.45 12.44
CA HIS A 71 1.37 8.64 11.29
C HIS A 71 0.31 8.49 10.19
N LEU A 72 -0.97 8.52 10.54
CA LEU A 72 -2.07 8.39 9.57
C LEU A 72 -2.46 9.73 8.92
N VAL A 73 -2.11 10.87 9.53
CA VAL A 73 -2.46 12.21 9.03
C VAL A 73 -2.02 12.45 7.57
N PRO A 74 -0.77 12.21 7.16
CA PRO A 74 -0.33 12.44 5.79
C PRO A 74 -1.05 11.54 4.79
N PHE A 75 -1.29 10.27 5.14
CA PHE A 75 -2.00 9.32 4.28
C PHE A 75 -3.45 9.73 4.07
N LYS A 76 -4.19 10.01 5.15
CA LYS A 76 -5.58 10.48 5.08
C LYS A 76 -5.70 11.73 4.19
N ALA A 77 -4.77 12.67 4.33
CA ALA A 77 -4.73 13.87 3.50
C ALA A 77 -4.48 13.55 2.02
N CYS A 78 -3.54 12.65 1.70
CA CYS A 78 -3.27 12.21 0.32
C CYS A 78 -4.51 11.59 -0.33
N PHE A 79 -5.28 10.81 0.40
CA PHE A 79 -6.50 10.18 -0.15
C PHE A 79 -7.65 11.16 -0.26
N GLN A 80 -7.98 11.89 0.82
CA GLN A 80 -9.17 12.74 0.86
C GLN A 80 -8.99 14.08 0.14
N LYS A 81 -7.80 14.66 0.17
CA LYS A 81 -7.50 15.97 -0.45
C LYS A 81 -6.67 15.85 -1.72
N GLY A 82 -5.74 14.90 -1.77
CA GLY A 82 -4.90 14.62 -2.94
C GLY A 82 -5.60 13.76 -3.99
N GLN A 83 -6.61 12.97 -3.61
CA GLN A 83 -7.35 12.05 -4.48
C GLN A 83 -6.50 10.88 -5.01
N SER A 84 -5.50 10.43 -4.24
CA SER A 84 -4.70 9.27 -4.63
C SER A 84 -5.56 8.03 -4.84
N GLN A 85 -5.32 7.33 -5.94
CA GLN A 85 -6.06 6.13 -6.34
C GLN A 85 -5.35 4.82 -5.99
N SER A 86 -4.19 4.89 -5.35
CA SER A 86 -3.46 3.72 -4.87
C SER A 86 -2.78 3.99 -3.54
N VAL A 87 -2.41 2.93 -2.83
CA VAL A 87 -1.60 2.99 -1.61
C VAL A 87 -0.72 1.75 -1.49
N MET A 88 0.53 1.92 -1.08
CA MET A 88 1.44 0.81 -0.81
C MET A 88 1.50 0.52 0.68
N THR A 89 1.28 -0.76 1.05
CA THR A 89 1.36 -1.20 2.45
C THR A 89 2.79 -1.23 2.97
N ALA A 90 2.94 -1.17 4.26
CA ALA A 90 4.24 -1.17 4.93
C ALA A 90 4.72 -2.58 5.28
N TYR A 91 6.03 -2.72 5.47
CA TYR A 91 6.67 -3.97 5.88
C TYR A 91 6.41 -4.36 7.33
N ASN A 92 6.21 -3.39 8.22
CA ASN A 92 6.08 -3.61 9.65
C ASN A 92 4.72 -4.18 10.06
N MET A 93 4.66 -4.62 11.29
CA MET A 93 3.41 -4.95 11.98
C MET A 93 2.90 -3.75 12.80
N LEU A 94 1.60 -3.63 12.94
CA LEU A 94 0.92 -2.80 13.93
C LEU A 94 0.28 -3.74 14.96
N ASP A 95 0.72 -3.63 16.22
CA ASP A 95 0.20 -4.45 17.34
C ASP A 95 0.11 -5.94 17.02
N GLY A 96 1.16 -6.49 16.38
CA GLY A 96 1.26 -7.90 16.05
C GLY A 96 0.58 -8.33 14.75
N THR A 97 -0.09 -7.42 14.03
CA THR A 97 -0.70 -7.71 12.72
C THR A 97 0.11 -7.05 11.60
N PRO A 98 0.60 -7.81 10.60
CA PRO A 98 1.32 -7.25 9.45
C PRO A 98 0.47 -6.20 8.72
N CYS A 99 1.00 -5.02 8.44
CA CYS A 99 0.26 -3.96 7.73
C CYS A 99 -0.33 -4.45 6.40
N THR A 100 0.37 -5.35 5.72
CA THR A 100 -0.04 -5.95 4.44
C THR A 100 -1.26 -6.88 4.56
N ALA A 101 -1.56 -7.37 5.76
CA ALA A 101 -2.67 -8.28 6.05
C ALA A 101 -3.57 -7.77 7.19
N ASN A 102 -3.60 -6.47 7.44
CA ASN A 102 -4.31 -5.88 8.58
C ASN A 102 -5.69 -5.37 8.18
N PRO A 103 -6.80 -6.09 8.51
CA PRO A 103 -8.15 -5.69 8.13
C PRO A 103 -8.60 -4.40 8.81
N TRP A 104 -8.15 -4.13 10.04
CA TRP A 104 -8.43 -2.85 10.69
C TRP A 104 -7.85 -1.68 9.88
N LEU A 105 -6.61 -1.83 9.40
CA LEU A 105 -5.94 -0.77 8.63
C LEU A 105 -6.50 -0.63 7.21
N LEU A 106 -6.64 -1.76 6.48
CA LEU A 106 -6.94 -1.75 5.04
C LEU A 106 -8.45 -1.72 4.72
N ILE A 107 -9.28 -2.28 5.61
CA ILE A 107 -10.73 -2.32 5.40
C ILE A 107 -11.41 -1.27 6.29
N ASP A 108 -11.26 -1.36 7.61
CA ASP A 108 -12.04 -0.52 8.51
C ASP A 108 -11.60 0.94 8.43
N LYS A 109 -10.30 1.20 8.56
CA LYS A 109 -9.78 2.58 8.56
C LYS A 109 -9.75 3.16 7.14
N LEU A 110 -9.06 2.49 6.22
CA LEU A 110 -8.83 3.02 4.88
C LEU A 110 -10.12 3.11 4.05
N ARG A 111 -10.87 2.00 3.94
CA ARG A 111 -12.04 1.93 3.05
C ARG A 111 -13.32 2.42 3.72
N ASN A 112 -13.65 1.87 4.90
CA ASN A 112 -14.93 2.15 5.55
C ASN A 112 -14.97 3.55 6.16
N GLU A 113 -13.93 3.95 6.89
CA GLU A 113 -13.90 5.26 7.58
C GLU A 113 -13.48 6.40 6.64
N TRP A 114 -12.40 6.23 5.86
CA TRP A 114 -11.87 7.31 5.01
C TRP A 114 -12.48 7.34 3.61
N GLY A 115 -13.23 6.32 3.22
CA GLY A 115 -13.89 6.24 1.92
C GLY A 115 -12.93 6.02 0.75
N PHE A 116 -11.77 5.41 0.98
CA PHE A 116 -10.79 5.15 -0.07
C PHE A 116 -11.35 4.16 -1.10
N ASP A 117 -11.40 4.59 -2.35
CA ASP A 117 -11.99 3.86 -3.48
C ASP A 117 -10.95 3.45 -4.55
N GLY A 118 -9.69 3.44 -4.17
CA GLY A 118 -8.57 2.97 -4.98
C GLY A 118 -8.17 1.53 -4.65
N PHE A 119 -7.03 1.10 -5.20
CA PHE A 119 -6.45 -0.21 -4.89
C PHE A 119 -5.28 -0.13 -3.92
N THR A 120 -5.08 -1.21 -3.17
CA THR A 120 -3.94 -1.41 -2.28
C THR A 120 -2.92 -2.33 -2.94
N ILE A 121 -1.64 -1.99 -2.84
CA ILE A 121 -0.54 -2.83 -3.33
C ILE A 121 0.45 -3.11 -2.20
N ALA A 122 0.97 -4.32 -2.14
CA ALA A 122 2.04 -4.65 -1.20
C ALA A 122 3.34 -3.94 -1.59
N ASP A 123 4.18 -3.60 -0.62
CA ASP A 123 5.60 -3.34 -0.92
C ASP A 123 6.27 -4.62 -1.44
N ALA A 124 7.41 -4.49 -2.09
CA ALA A 124 8.13 -5.61 -2.69
C ALA A 124 8.42 -6.71 -1.66
N ASP A 125 7.98 -7.92 -1.94
CA ASP A 125 8.08 -9.10 -1.05
C ASP A 125 7.31 -9.02 0.28
N ALA A 126 6.56 -7.95 0.56
CA ALA A 126 5.91 -7.75 1.86
C ALA A 126 4.92 -8.87 2.23
N VAL A 127 4.28 -9.51 1.24
CA VAL A 127 3.41 -10.67 1.51
C VAL A 127 4.24 -11.88 1.95
N GLY A 128 5.39 -12.12 1.29
CA GLY A 128 6.32 -13.19 1.68
C GLY A 128 6.90 -12.99 3.09
N ILE A 129 7.10 -11.74 3.50
CA ILE A 129 7.59 -11.35 4.83
C ILE A 129 6.63 -11.78 5.94
N ILE A 130 5.33 -11.85 5.71
CA ILE A 130 4.33 -12.35 6.68
C ILE A 130 4.72 -13.74 7.20
N HIS A 131 5.20 -14.62 6.31
CA HIS A 131 5.72 -15.92 6.69
C HIS A 131 7.19 -15.88 7.14
N LYS A 132 8.07 -15.24 6.35
CA LYS A 132 9.53 -15.31 6.53
C LYS A 132 10.05 -14.61 7.79
N LEU A 133 9.48 -13.45 8.15
CA LEU A 133 9.98 -12.59 9.22
C LEU A 133 8.98 -12.42 10.35
N HIS A 134 7.70 -12.23 10.02
CA HIS A 134 6.68 -12.04 11.05
C HIS A 134 6.23 -13.34 11.69
N HIS A 135 6.34 -14.47 10.95
CA HIS A 135 5.96 -15.81 11.43
C HIS A 135 4.52 -15.89 11.95
N THR A 136 3.61 -15.08 11.39
CA THR A 136 2.20 -15.09 11.78
C THR A 136 1.40 -16.16 11.05
N VAL A 137 1.98 -16.77 10.01
CA VAL A 137 1.41 -17.87 9.22
C VAL A 137 2.47 -18.95 8.95
N ASN A 138 2.05 -20.17 8.58
CA ASN A 138 2.94 -21.31 8.48
C ASN A 138 3.65 -21.43 7.12
N ASN A 139 3.10 -20.83 6.05
CA ASN A 139 3.61 -20.95 4.69
C ASN A 139 3.20 -19.78 3.80
N PHE A 140 3.73 -19.71 2.58
CA PHE A 140 3.43 -18.65 1.63
C PHE A 140 1.98 -18.64 1.13
N SER A 141 1.33 -19.81 1.02
CA SER A 141 -0.08 -19.85 0.61
C SER A 141 -0.98 -19.18 1.64
N GLU A 142 -0.75 -19.49 2.93
CA GLU A 142 -1.44 -18.81 4.02
C GLU A 142 -1.14 -17.30 4.05
N ALA A 143 0.12 -16.89 3.78
CA ALA A 143 0.48 -15.48 3.71
C ALA A 143 -0.28 -14.73 2.60
N GLY A 144 -0.40 -15.32 1.42
CA GLY A 144 -1.17 -14.77 0.31
C GLY A 144 -2.66 -14.66 0.63
N ALA A 145 -3.23 -15.70 1.23
CA ALA A 145 -4.62 -15.72 1.65
C ALA A 145 -4.91 -14.67 2.73
N ASP A 146 -4.04 -14.58 3.73
CA ASP A 146 -4.18 -13.62 4.84
C ASP A 146 -4.13 -12.18 4.32
N ALA A 147 -3.20 -11.87 3.42
CA ALA A 147 -3.09 -10.56 2.80
C ALA A 147 -4.34 -10.17 1.99
N ILE A 148 -4.81 -11.01 1.08
CA ILE A 148 -6.00 -10.72 0.24
C ILE A 148 -7.27 -10.63 1.10
N ASN A 149 -7.45 -11.57 2.02
CA ASN A 149 -8.59 -11.54 2.95
C ASN A 149 -8.53 -10.33 3.89
N GLY A 150 -7.32 -9.87 4.25
CA GLY A 150 -7.07 -8.71 5.10
C GLY A 150 -7.25 -7.35 4.42
N GLY A 151 -7.48 -7.31 3.10
CA GLY A 151 -7.78 -6.06 2.40
C GLY A 151 -6.79 -5.65 1.31
N LEU A 152 -5.73 -6.43 1.07
CA LEU A 152 -4.80 -6.20 -0.03
C LEU A 152 -5.45 -6.56 -1.37
N ASP A 153 -5.15 -5.78 -2.42
CA ASP A 153 -5.65 -6.03 -3.78
C ASP A 153 -4.56 -6.54 -4.73
N VAL A 154 -3.31 -6.09 -4.56
CA VAL A 154 -2.20 -6.45 -5.44
C VAL A 154 -1.01 -6.99 -4.64
N ILE A 155 -0.62 -8.21 -4.92
CA ILE A 155 0.61 -8.80 -4.37
C ILE A 155 1.78 -8.40 -5.27
N PHE A 156 2.73 -7.62 -4.72
CA PHE A 156 3.97 -7.29 -5.41
C PHE A 156 5.08 -8.20 -4.91
N GLN A 157 5.35 -9.25 -5.66
CA GLN A 157 6.36 -10.25 -5.35
C GLN A 157 7.47 -10.21 -6.40
N THR A 158 8.73 -10.21 -5.98
CA THR A 158 9.89 -10.06 -6.86
C THR A 158 10.39 -11.39 -7.40
N THR A 159 10.07 -12.51 -6.75
CA THR A 159 10.48 -13.84 -7.18
C THR A 159 9.28 -14.68 -7.64
N TYR A 160 9.39 -15.29 -8.82
CA TYR A 160 8.33 -16.10 -9.41
C TYR A 160 7.98 -17.33 -8.56
N ASP A 161 8.98 -17.98 -7.99
CA ASP A 161 8.75 -19.19 -7.18
C ASP A 161 7.97 -18.91 -5.90
N GLU A 162 8.11 -17.71 -5.33
CA GLU A 162 7.32 -17.27 -4.18
C GLU A 162 5.91 -16.82 -4.56
N HIS A 163 5.70 -16.42 -5.81
CA HIS A 163 4.38 -16.02 -6.29
C HIS A 163 3.43 -17.22 -6.52
N ARG A 164 3.97 -18.37 -6.90
CA ARG A 164 3.15 -19.58 -7.16
C ARG A 164 2.30 -20.01 -5.96
N PRO A 165 2.84 -20.08 -4.72
CA PRO A 165 2.04 -20.41 -3.54
C PRO A 165 0.87 -19.45 -3.30
N PHE A 166 1.01 -18.17 -3.62
CA PHE A 166 -0.10 -17.21 -3.48
C PHE A 166 -1.24 -17.51 -4.45
N LEU A 167 -0.92 -17.88 -5.69
CA LEU A 167 -1.91 -18.34 -6.65
C LEU A 167 -2.57 -19.65 -6.19
N GLN A 168 -1.78 -20.58 -5.65
CA GLN A 168 -2.28 -21.84 -5.13
C GLN A 168 -3.28 -21.62 -4.01
N ALA A 169 -3.09 -20.61 -3.15
CA ALA A 169 -4.04 -20.25 -2.10
C ALA A 169 -5.46 -19.96 -2.62
N CYS A 170 -5.56 -19.33 -3.79
CA CYS A 170 -6.86 -19.11 -4.44
C CYS A 170 -7.48 -20.43 -4.92
N LEU A 171 -6.68 -21.30 -5.53
CA LEU A 171 -7.14 -22.60 -6.04
C LEU A 171 -7.57 -23.55 -4.92
N ASP A 172 -6.92 -23.47 -3.77
CA ASP A 172 -7.21 -24.27 -2.57
C ASP A 172 -8.39 -23.70 -1.75
N GLY A 173 -8.98 -22.58 -2.17
CA GLY A 173 -10.11 -21.96 -1.50
C GLY A 173 -9.77 -21.28 -0.18
N LEU A 174 -8.50 -20.95 0.07
CA LEU A 174 -8.08 -20.20 1.26
C LEU A 174 -8.43 -18.71 1.16
N VAL A 175 -8.53 -18.17 -0.06
CA VAL A 175 -8.97 -16.81 -0.34
C VAL A 175 -10.48 -16.80 -0.47
N LYS A 176 -11.15 -15.93 0.28
CA LYS A 176 -12.61 -15.74 0.19
C LYS A 176 -12.98 -15.13 -1.15
N GLU A 177 -14.07 -15.61 -1.77
CA GLU A 177 -14.53 -15.13 -3.07
C GLU A 177 -14.76 -13.60 -3.07
N GLU A 178 -15.42 -13.08 -2.02
CA GLU A 178 -15.68 -11.65 -1.90
C GLU A 178 -14.39 -10.81 -1.78
N ALA A 179 -13.34 -11.38 -1.19
CA ALA A 179 -12.04 -10.70 -1.08
C ALA A 179 -11.31 -10.71 -2.43
N LEU A 180 -11.41 -11.78 -3.18
CA LEU A 180 -10.86 -11.88 -4.53
C LEU A 180 -11.60 -10.95 -5.50
N ASP A 181 -12.93 -10.93 -5.48
CA ASP A 181 -13.77 -10.05 -6.29
C ASP A 181 -13.48 -8.57 -6.00
N ARG A 182 -13.34 -8.20 -4.72
CA ARG A 182 -12.91 -6.85 -4.33
C ARG A 182 -11.57 -6.52 -4.97
N ALA A 183 -10.56 -7.38 -4.78
CA ALA A 183 -9.19 -7.14 -5.23
C ALA A 183 -9.12 -6.95 -6.75
N VAL A 184 -9.71 -7.88 -7.50
CA VAL A 184 -9.79 -7.83 -8.97
C VAL A 184 -10.57 -6.59 -9.41
N GLY A 185 -11.72 -6.34 -8.77
CA GLY A 185 -12.60 -5.21 -9.08
C GLY A 185 -11.89 -3.86 -8.94
N GLN A 186 -11.10 -3.64 -7.89
CA GLN A 186 -10.38 -2.39 -7.69
C GLN A 186 -9.30 -2.16 -8.77
N VAL A 187 -8.56 -3.20 -9.15
CA VAL A 187 -7.56 -3.11 -10.21
C VAL A 187 -8.21 -2.85 -11.58
N LEU A 188 -9.27 -3.58 -11.91
CA LEU A 188 -10.01 -3.38 -13.17
C LEU A 188 -10.61 -1.97 -13.23
N LYS A 189 -11.19 -1.49 -12.14
CA LYS A 189 -11.73 -0.13 -12.03
C LYS A 189 -10.67 0.94 -12.32
N ALA A 190 -9.47 0.79 -11.80
CA ALA A 190 -8.35 1.69 -12.09
C ALA A 190 -8.00 1.67 -13.59
N LYS A 191 -7.91 0.47 -14.20
CA LYS A 191 -7.64 0.32 -15.64
C LYS A 191 -8.73 0.95 -16.51
N PHE A 192 -10.00 0.77 -16.16
CA PHE A 192 -11.12 1.42 -16.88
C PHE A 192 -11.07 2.94 -16.76
N ARG A 193 -10.82 3.47 -15.57
CA ARG A 193 -10.69 4.93 -15.35
C ARG A 193 -9.56 5.56 -16.16
N LEU A 194 -8.48 4.82 -16.36
CA LEU A 194 -7.35 5.26 -17.19
C LEU A 194 -7.57 5.05 -18.70
N GLY A 195 -8.69 4.45 -19.12
CA GLY A 195 -8.99 4.16 -20.53
C GLY A 195 -8.05 3.12 -21.15
N LEU A 196 -7.42 2.24 -20.35
CA LEU A 196 -6.42 1.31 -20.85
C LEU A 196 -6.99 0.19 -21.74
N PHE A 197 -8.30 0.01 -21.75
CA PHE A 197 -8.96 -0.94 -22.66
C PHE A 197 -9.29 -0.30 -24.00
N GLU A 198 -9.63 0.98 -24.00
CA GLU A 198 -9.94 1.77 -25.20
C GLU A 198 -8.67 2.25 -25.90
N HIS A 199 -7.65 2.61 -25.12
CA HIS A 199 -6.37 3.15 -25.59
C HIS A 199 -5.18 2.42 -24.97
N PRO A 200 -4.96 1.13 -25.33
CA PRO A 200 -3.91 0.30 -24.68
C PRO A 200 -2.48 0.65 -25.14
N TYR A 201 -2.34 1.43 -26.21
CA TYR A 201 -1.04 1.79 -26.78
C TYR A 201 -0.81 3.30 -26.70
N ILE A 202 0.45 3.67 -26.48
CA ILE A 202 0.90 5.06 -26.59
C ILE A 202 1.18 5.41 -28.07
N ASP A 203 1.05 6.68 -28.43
CA ASP A 203 1.55 7.20 -29.71
C ASP A 203 3.08 7.42 -29.58
N GLU A 204 3.86 6.60 -30.27
CA GLU A 204 5.32 6.68 -30.25
C GLU A 204 5.83 8.05 -30.72
N ASN A 205 5.11 8.73 -31.61
CA ASN A 205 5.48 10.06 -32.07
C ASN A 205 5.37 11.14 -30.96
N GLU A 206 4.52 10.91 -29.96
CA GLU A 206 4.46 11.79 -28.79
C GLU A 206 5.71 11.68 -27.92
N ALA A 207 6.35 10.51 -27.85
CA ALA A 207 7.56 10.29 -27.06
C ALA A 207 8.74 11.15 -27.57
N GLU A 208 8.83 11.41 -28.87
CA GLU A 208 9.88 12.26 -29.44
C GLU A 208 9.82 13.72 -28.97
N LYS A 209 8.62 14.22 -28.65
CA LYS A 209 8.42 15.58 -28.15
C LYS A 209 9.05 15.82 -26.78
N TRP A 210 9.27 14.76 -26.01
CA TRP A 210 9.80 14.82 -24.65
C TRP A 210 11.32 14.60 -24.59
N ASN A 211 11.94 14.21 -25.72
CA ASN A 211 13.38 13.98 -25.85
C ASN A 211 14.15 15.19 -26.43
N ALA A 212 13.51 16.34 -26.60
CA ALA A 212 14.09 17.54 -27.20
C ALA A 212 14.62 18.52 -26.14
#